data_e2cfe1aba7bc93a62441aecc9cf9b1a6
#
_entry.id   e2cfe1aba7bc93a62441aecc9cf9b1a6
#
_cell.length_a   1.000
_cell.length_b   1.000
_cell.length_c   1.000
_cell.angle_alpha   90.00
_cell.angle_beta   90.00
_cell.angle_gamma   90.00
#
_symmetry.space_group_name_H-M   'P 1'
#
loop_
_entity.id
_entity.type
_entity.pdbx_description
1 polymer ?
#
loop_
_entity_poly.entity_id
_entity_poly.type
_entity_poly.pdbx_seq_one_letter_code
_entity_poly.pdbx_strand_id
1 'polypeptide(L)'
;MADLHTAGSRHNTRADESQKKDVSSIDVASDRSHQTSTNDPEKQYTSTQKFFRSVQRYVWDDPDKSKHEKKFLLKLDFFLLTYACLGYFCKNLDQQNISNAYVSGMKEALNMNGNELTYMSNVFTAGYVISQLPAVILVTKLRPSHVIPTLECLWAIFTFCSAAVTSVPQLYGLRFLIGFCEGAFFPCIIYLIGSWYTKHERAKRTTLFYCTASLAHMFSGYLQAAAYDNLDGKLGHAGWQWLFIICGIISLPVGVIGYFFNPDFPENTKAFYLSKEEAAYARERLILDGYTPLGSSSSKWDKKKLFRIITTWQFWVLSFGYFFVQSSHPSQQPFYSLWLKAEGHSVYQINVWPTGQSAVGAVTQIVAGMLSDSPLLGGKRWQTIAVLQGASFFGTLVLAIWNVPIGLKYFAMYISFCSAGVPGLFYSWFPDLMPHDHEMRGFLTAFSNMFSYINQIWFQDAVWRTEEAPQFKPGFIAAASFSIALILTAILMRVLEKRDAKKENRPSYTQEAENRDRVEDGVVPEVQADPVHVG
;
A
#
# COMPACT_ATOMS: atom_id res chain seq x y z
N MET A 1 21.06 -6.62 72.07
CA MET A 1 20.38 -5.36 71.81
C MET A 1 19.89 -5.48 70.36
N ALA A 2 18.85 -6.19 70.09
CA ALA A 2 17.44 -6.04 70.41
C ALA A 2 16.80 -4.95 69.53
N ASP A 3 16.01 -5.48 68.54
CA ASP A 3 14.78 -4.91 68.01
C ASP A 3 14.76 -3.53 67.35
N LEU A 4 14.55 -3.61 66.00
CA LEU A 4 13.65 -2.70 65.26
C LEU A 4 13.72 -2.98 63.77
N HIS A 5 12.98 -4.01 63.31
CA HIS A 5 12.60 -4.12 61.90
C HIS A 5 11.34 -4.96 61.77
N THR A 6 10.18 -4.34 61.84
CA THR A 6 8.95 -4.84 61.22
C THR A 6 7.89 -3.72 61.18
N ALA A 7 7.88 -2.93 60.12
CA ALA A 7 6.67 -2.18 59.70
C ALA A 7 6.94 -1.58 58.32
N GLY A 8 6.43 -2.20 57.27
CA GLY A 8 6.57 -1.63 55.91
C GLY A 8 6.19 -2.58 54.78
N SER A 9 5.13 -3.36 54.94
CA SER A 9 4.63 -4.15 53.78
C SER A 9 3.14 -4.50 53.94
N ARG A 10 2.27 -3.49 53.95
CA ARG A 10 0.80 -3.72 53.88
C ARG A 10 -0.01 -2.62 53.15
N HIS A 11 0.58 -1.87 52.21
CA HIS A 11 -0.15 -0.81 51.55
C HIS A 11 -0.26 -0.89 50.01
N ASN A 12 0.18 -1.99 49.37
CA ASN A 12 0.14 -2.07 47.91
C ASN A 12 -0.78 -3.17 47.33
N THR A 13 -1.54 -3.85 48.15
CA THR A 13 -2.46 -4.94 47.68
C THR A 13 -3.93 -4.50 47.59
N ARG A 14 -4.30 -3.27 48.00
CA ARG A 14 -5.68 -2.78 47.91
C ARG A 14 -6.02 -1.95 46.67
N ALA A 15 -5.03 -1.46 45.93
CA ALA A 15 -5.25 -0.69 44.69
C ALA A 15 -5.47 -1.61 43.47
N ASP A 16 -4.96 -2.83 43.51
CA ASP A 16 -5.06 -3.78 42.40
C ASP A 16 -6.38 -4.61 42.41
N GLU A 17 -7.03 -4.72 43.55
CA GLU A 17 -8.34 -5.38 43.66
C GLU A 17 -9.52 -4.48 43.29
N SER A 18 -9.39 -3.14 43.38
CA SER A 18 -10.45 -2.22 42.98
C SER A 18 -10.56 -2.07 41.46
N GLN A 19 -9.46 -2.21 40.74
CA GLN A 19 -9.50 -2.20 39.25
C GLN A 19 -10.02 -3.53 38.64
N LYS A 20 -9.93 -4.63 39.36
CA LYS A 20 -10.50 -5.91 38.92
C LYS A 20 -11.99 -6.06 39.16
N LYS A 21 -12.58 -5.26 40.06
CA LYS A 21 -14.02 -5.31 40.36
C LYS A 21 -14.88 -4.42 39.48
N ASP A 22 -14.33 -3.36 38.86
CA ASP A 22 -15.10 -2.47 37.97
C ASP A 22 -15.22 -2.99 36.53
N VAL A 23 -14.55 -4.09 36.17
CA VAL A 23 -14.69 -4.74 34.85
C VAL A 23 -15.71 -5.89 34.84
N SER A 24 -16.21 -6.32 36.03
CA SER A 24 -17.10 -7.49 36.12
C SER A 24 -18.59 -7.15 36.30
N SER A 25 -19.00 -5.90 36.19
CA SER A 25 -20.40 -5.48 36.38
C SER A 25 -20.93 -4.49 35.33
N ILE A 26 -20.38 -4.50 34.11
CA ILE A 26 -21.11 -3.97 32.96
C ILE A 26 -21.93 -5.13 32.41
N ASP A 27 -23.25 -4.96 32.50
CA ASP A 27 -24.25 -5.94 32.11
C ASP A 27 -24.01 -6.51 30.71
N VAL A 28 -23.29 -7.64 30.63
CA VAL A 28 -23.17 -8.50 29.44
C VAL A 28 -24.50 -9.26 29.19
N ALA A 29 -25.55 -8.96 29.96
CA ALA A 29 -26.83 -9.70 29.92
C ALA A 29 -27.83 -9.18 28.87
N SER A 30 -27.68 -7.96 28.32
CA SER A 30 -28.71 -7.42 27.40
C SER A 30 -28.40 -7.59 25.91
N ASP A 31 -27.19 -7.98 25.51
CA ASP A 31 -26.83 -8.07 24.07
C ASP A 31 -26.55 -9.51 23.55
N ARG A 32 -26.66 -10.51 24.44
CA ARG A 32 -26.70 -11.93 23.99
C ARG A 32 -27.98 -12.31 23.24
N SER A 33 -29.01 -11.44 23.27
CA SER A 33 -30.24 -11.66 22.51
C SER A 33 -30.15 -11.27 21.02
N HIS A 34 -29.07 -10.62 20.58
CA HIS A 34 -28.91 -10.21 19.17
C HIS A 34 -28.07 -11.16 18.32
N GLN A 35 -27.46 -12.22 18.88
CA GLN A 35 -26.73 -13.20 18.10
C GLN A 35 -27.56 -14.42 17.62
N THR A 36 -28.85 -14.48 17.97
CA THR A 36 -29.73 -15.57 17.49
C THR A 36 -31.08 -15.06 17.01
N SER A 37 -31.14 -13.96 16.26
CA SER A 37 -32.34 -13.69 15.45
C SER A 37 -32.08 -14.10 14.00
N THR A 38 -31.84 -15.39 13.78
CA THR A 38 -31.98 -16.05 12.48
C THR A 38 -33.44 -16.30 12.08
N ASN A 39 -34.36 -15.51 12.63
CA ASN A 39 -35.80 -15.56 12.33
C ASN A 39 -36.36 -14.18 11.95
N ASP A 40 -35.63 -13.40 11.12
CA ASP A 40 -36.34 -12.51 10.21
C ASP A 40 -36.90 -13.40 9.10
N PRO A 41 -38.21 -13.33 8.77
CA PRO A 41 -38.79 -14.13 7.68
C PRO A 41 -37.95 -13.82 6.43
N GLU A 42 -37.44 -14.86 5.79
CA GLU A 42 -36.63 -14.77 4.57
C GLU A 42 -37.25 -13.72 3.66
N LYS A 43 -36.66 -12.54 3.59
CA LYS A 43 -37.03 -11.56 2.59
C LYS A 43 -36.72 -12.23 1.28
N GLN A 44 -37.74 -12.75 0.60
CA GLN A 44 -37.62 -13.36 -0.71
C GLN A 44 -37.13 -12.31 -1.69
N TYR A 45 -35.80 -12.22 -1.80
CA TYR A 45 -35.17 -11.36 -2.78
C TYR A 45 -35.34 -11.99 -4.16
N THR A 46 -35.75 -11.20 -5.14
CA THR A 46 -35.74 -11.62 -6.55
C THR A 46 -34.30 -11.96 -6.97
N SER A 47 -34.13 -12.83 -7.98
CA SER A 47 -32.80 -13.22 -8.51
C SER A 47 -31.93 -12.00 -8.81
N THR A 48 -32.52 -10.95 -9.38
CA THR A 48 -31.85 -9.68 -9.67
C THR A 48 -31.37 -8.97 -8.40
N GLN A 49 -32.20 -8.95 -7.35
CA GLN A 49 -31.80 -8.36 -6.07
C GLN A 49 -30.70 -9.16 -5.36
N LYS A 50 -30.75 -10.49 -5.42
CA LYS A 50 -29.69 -11.37 -4.91
C LYS A 50 -28.37 -11.10 -5.66
N PHE A 51 -28.42 -10.97 -6.98
CA PHE A 51 -27.25 -10.62 -7.78
C PHE A 51 -26.66 -9.24 -7.39
N PHE A 52 -27.48 -8.18 -7.33
CA PHE A 52 -26.99 -6.85 -6.94
C PHE A 52 -26.45 -6.82 -5.51
N ARG A 53 -27.04 -7.54 -4.56
CA ARG A 53 -26.54 -7.64 -3.17
C ARG A 53 -25.21 -8.40 -3.13
N SER A 54 -25.05 -9.46 -3.90
CA SER A 54 -23.79 -10.17 -4.05
C SER A 54 -22.71 -9.25 -4.63
N VAL A 55 -23.03 -8.54 -5.72
CA VAL A 55 -22.12 -7.55 -6.31
C VAL A 55 -21.73 -6.46 -5.30
N GLN A 56 -22.70 -5.93 -4.55
CA GLN A 56 -22.43 -4.92 -3.51
C GLN A 56 -21.53 -5.45 -2.40
N ARG A 57 -21.74 -6.70 -1.94
CA ARG A 57 -20.87 -7.36 -0.95
C ARG A 57 -19.44 -7.53 -1.47
N TYR A 58 -19.27 -7.84 -2.75
CA TYR A 58 -17.96 -7.96 -3.39
C TYR A 58 -17.28 -6.60 -3.61
N VAL A 59 -18.03 -5.59 -4.06
CA VAL A 59 -17.47 -4.29 -4.44
C VAL A 59 -17.12 -3.44 -3.23
N TRP A 60 -17.97 -3.41 -2.18
CA TRP A 60 -17.76 -2.51 -1.04
C TRP A 60 -18.04 -3.20 0.30
N ASP A 61 -19.19 -3.02 0.88
CA ASP A 61 -19.56 -3.54 2.19
C ASP A 61 -20.77 -4.46 2.12
N ASP A 62 -20.88 -5.36 3.14
CA ASP A 62 -22.03 -6.24 3.25
C ASP A 62 -23.32 -5.42 3.43
N PRO A 63 -24.35 -5.61 2.59
CA PRO A 63 -25.62 -4.93 2.71
C PRO A 63 -26.37 -5.28 3.99
N ASP A 64 -26.01 -6.35 4.69
CA ASP A 64 -26.68 -6.83 5.91
C ASP A 64 -26.11 -6.25 7.21
N LYS A 65 -25.03 -5.43 7.14
CA LYS A 65 -24.50 -4.71 8.30
C LYS A 65 -25.55 -3.84 8.99
N SER A 66 -25.44 -3.71 10.32
CA SER A 66 -26.32 -2.87 11.12
C SER A 66 -26.29 -1.40 10.66
N LYS A 67 -27.38 -0.66 10.89
CA LYS A 67 -27.43 0.78 10.58
C LYS A 67 -26.36 1.57 11.34
N HIS A 68 -26.06 1.17 12.58
CA HIS A 68 -25.02 1.79 13.40
C HIS A 68 -23.63 1.58 12.78
N GLU A 69 -23.32 0.35 12.41
CA GLU A 69 -22.04 0.00 11.78
C GLU A 69 -21.86 0.72 10.43
N LYS A 70 -22.88 0.77 9.58
CA LYS A 70 -22.85 1.52 8.33
C LYS A 70 -22.55 3.00 8.54
N LYS A 71 -23.20 3.64 9.53
CA LYS A 71 -22.99 5.05 9.85
C LYS A 71 -21.56 5.29 10.37
N PHE A 72 -21.05 4.39 11.22
CA PHE A 72 -19.69 4.45 11.73
C PHE A 72 -18.66 4.31 10.62
N LEU A 73 -18.81 3.30 9.74
CA LEU A 73 -17.92 3.11 8.60
C LEU A 73 -17.96 4.27 7.62
N LEU A 74 -19.15 4.84 7.36
CA LEU A 74 -19.27 6.01 6.49
C LEU A 74 -18.51 7.22 7.05
N LYS A 75 -18.50 7.43 8.37
CA LYS A 75 -17.68 8.47 9.00
C LYS A 75 -16.19 8.21 8.81
N LEU A 76 -15.72 6.97 9.05
CA LEU A 76 -14.32 6.62 8.84
C LEU A 76 -13.90 6.76 7.38
N ASP A 77 -14.74 6.31 6.45
CA ASP A 77 -14.49 6.41 5.02
C ASP A 77 -14.42 7.88 4.57
N PHE A 78 -15.33 8.72 5.10
CA PHE A 78 -15.34 10.14 4.75
C PHE A 78 -14.13 10.91 5.30
N PHE A 79 -13.71 10.67 6.53
CA PHE A 79 -12.61 11.41 7.14
C PHE A 79 -11.25 10.71 6.90
N LEU A 80 -11.05 9.53 7.47
CA LEU A 80 -9.76 8.83 7.41
C LEU A 80 -9.40 8.38 5.99
N LEU A 81 -10.32 7.66 5.31
CA LEU A 81 -10.01 7.10 3.99
C LEU A 81 -9.87 8.20 2.94
N THR A 82 -10.72 9.24 2.96
CA THR A 82 -10.59 10.37 2.04
C THR A 82 -9.27 11.10 2.23
N TYR A 83 -8.86 11.38 3.48
CA TYR A 83 -7.57 11.97 3.76
C TYR A 83 -6.40 11.08 3.28
N ALA A 84 -6.46 9.79 3.59
CA ALA A 84 -5.45 8.84 3.15
C ALA A 84 -5.32 8.82 1.61
N CYS A 85 -6.44 8.79 0.90
CA CYS A 85 -6.48 8.82 -0.56
C CYS A 85 -5.93 10.12 -1.14
N LEU A 86 -6.31 11.28 -0.59
CA LEU A 86 -5.83 12.59 -1.04
C LEU A 86 -4.33 12.76 -0.78
N GLY A 87 -3.84 12.41 0.42
CA GLY A 87 -2.42 12.51 0.73
C GLY A 87 -1.58 11.56 -0.12
N TYR A 88 -2.08 10.34 -0.39
CA TYR A 88 -1.39 9.40 -1.28
C TYR A 88 -1.41 9.85 -2.74
N PHE A 89 -2.48 10.51 -3.17
CA PHE A 89 -2.56 11.17 -4.47
C PHE A 89 -1.51 12.28 -4.57
N CYS A 90 -1.45 13.22 -3.60
CA CYS A 90 -0.46 14.30 -3.57
C CYS A 90 0.97 13.77 -3.59
N LYS A 91 1.27 12.73 -2.76
CA LYS A 91 2.56 12.07 -2.73
C LYS A 91 2.98 11.55 -4.11
N ASN A 92 2.13 10.79 -4.78
CA ASN A 92 2.46 10.21 -6.08
C ASN A 92 2.49 11.28 -7.19
N LEU A 93 1.70 12.34 -7.06
CA LEU A 93 1.76 13.51 -7.93
C LEU A 93 3.15 14.16 -7.85
N ASP A 94 3.66 14.42 -6.65
CA ASP A 94 4.96 15.05 -6.42
C ASP A 94 6.12 14.17 -6.90
N GLN A 95 6.00 12.85 -6.75
CA GLN A 95 7.01 11.92 -7.27
C GLN A 95 7.09 11.94 -8.79
N GLN A 96 5.96 12.00 -9.49
CA GLN A 96 5.91 12.03 -10.95
C GLN A 96 6.35 13.37 -11.54
N ASN A 97 6.20 14.47 -10.82
CA ASN A 97 6.48 15.81 -11.28
C ASN A 97 7.91 16.02 -11.77
N ILE A 98 8.90 15.39 -11.14
CA ILE A 98 10.30 15.55 -11.56
C ILE A 98 10.54 15.01 -12.97
N SER A 99 9.93 13.87 -13.30
CA SER A 99 10.02 13.27 -14.62
C SER A 99 9.36 14.13 -15.69
N ASN A 100 8.17 14.67 -15.39
CA ASN A 100 7.42 15.54 -16.30
C ASN A 100 8.12 16.89 -16.48
N ALA A 101 8.64 17.49 -15.40
CA ALA A 101 9.40 18.73 -15.45
C ALA A 101 10.70 18.55 -16.28
N TYR A 102 11.41 17.43 -16.10
CA TYR A 102 12.64 17.13 -16.81
C TYR A 102 12.45 17.14 -18.34
N VAL A 103 11.38 16.49 -18.82
CA VAL A 103 11.10 16.42 -20.26
C VAL A 103 10.50 17.72 -20.83
N SER A 104 10.02 18.62 -19.97
CA SER A 104 9.32 19.85 -20.32
C SER A 104 10.13 21.13 -20.10
N GLY A 105 11.46 21.06 -20.21
CA GLY A 105 12.36 22.22 -20.22
C GLY A 105 13.23 22.39 -18.97
N MET A 106 13.01 21.65 -17.87
CA MET A 106 13.87 21.73 -16.68
C MET A 106 15.30 21.27 -16.97
N LYS A 107 15.47 20.25 -17.81
CA LYS A 107 16.79 19.74 -18.23
C LYS A 107 17.63 20.86 -18.83
N GLU A 108 17.07 21.59 -19.76
CA GLU A 108 17.71 22.68 -20.48
C GLU A 108 17.96 23.88 -19.57
N ALA A 109 16.97 24.24 -18.73
CA ALA A 109 17.05 25.39 -17.81
C ALA A 109 18.13 25.23 -16.73
N LEU A 110 18.33 24.02 -16.22
CA LEU A 110 19.32 23.71 -15.18
C LEU A 110 20.63 23.15 -15.76
N ASN A 111 20.77 23.08 -17.10
CA ASN A 111 21.91 22.44 -17.80
C ASN A 111 22.23 21.03 -17.31
N MET A 112 21.18 20.22 -17.16
CA MET A 112 21.31 18.85 -16.65
C MET A 112 21.92 17.92 -17.70
N ASN A 113 22.95 17.15 -17.31
CA ASN A 113 23.69 16.27 -18.19
C ASN A 113 23.85 14.87 -17.60
N GLY A 114 24.18 13.90 -18.46
CA GLY A 114 24.47 12.54 -18.05
C GLY A 114 23.31 11.90 -17.24
N ASN A 115 23.63 11.33 -16.08
CA ASN A 115 22.70 10.57 -15.24
C ASN A 115 22.07 11.39 -14.10
N GLU A 116 22.03 12.73 -14.18
CA GLU A 116 21.56 13.58 -13.08
C GLU A 116 20.09 13.31 -12.70
N LEU A 117 19.23 12.93 -13.67
CA LEU A 117 17.85 12.51 -13.38
C LEU A 117 17.82 11.22 -12.54
N THR A 118 18.68 10.26 -12.86
CA THR A 118 18.82 9.02 -12.07
C THR A 118 19.32 9.34 -10.65
N TYR A 119 20.31 10.21 -10.53
CA TYR A 119 20.85 10.62 -9.22
C TYR A 119 19.82 11.35 -8.38
N MET A 120 18.95 12.19 -8.95
CA MET A 120 17.84 12.81 -8.24
C MET A 120 16.85 11.78 -7.67
N SER A 121 16.53 10.76 -8.48
CA SER A 121 15.67 9.66 -8.03
C SER A 121 16.31 8.85 -6.91
N ASN A 122 17.62 8.61 -7.00
CA ASN A 122 18.38 7.89 -5.98
C ASN A 122 18.47 8.66 -4.67
N VAL A 123 18.72 9.97 -4.72
CA VAL A 123 18.77 10.85 -3.55
C VAL A 123 17.42 10.93 -2.85
N PHE A 124 16.33 11.04 -3.63
CA PHE A 124 14.96 10.96 -3.10
C PHE A 124 14.73 9.61 -2.40
N THR A 125 15.08 8.50 -3.06
CA THR A 125 14.90 7.15 -2.50
C THR A 125 15.72 6.94 -1.23
N ALA A 126 16.94 7.49 -1.14
CA ALA A 126 17.75 7.44 0.07
C ALA A 126 17.04 8.15 1.24
N GLY A 127 16.53 9.36 1.04
CA GLY A 127 15.73 10.07 2.04
C GLY A 127 14.50 9.26 2.46
N TYR A 128 13.79 8.71 1.49
CA TYR A 128 12.59 7.89 1.68
C TYR A 128 12.84 6.64 2.53
N VAL A 129 13.92 5.91 2.27
CA VAL A 129 14.29 4.70 3.02
C VAL A 129 14.72 5.02 4.46
N ILE A 130 15.55 6.04 4.62
CA ILE A 130 16.06 6.44 5.95
C ILE A 130 14.93 6.85 6.88
N SER A 131 13.89 7.50 6.39
CA SER A 131 12.78 7.99 7.20
C SER A 131 11.79 6.90 7.63
N GLN A 132 11.64 5.79 6.91
CA GLN A 132 10.57 4.79 7.12
C GLN A 132 10.56 4.22 8.55
N LEU A 133 11.69 3.72 9.04
CA LEU A 133 11.77 3.12 10.37
C LEU A 133 11.60 4.16 11.50
N PRO A 134 12.30 5.32 11.47
CA PRO A 134 12.09 6.36 12.47
C PRO A 134 10.65 6.86 12.51
N ALA A 135 10.00 7.00 11.36
CA ALA A 135 8.64 7.50 11.28
C ALA A 135 7.61 6.54 11.89
N VAL A 136 7.71 5.24 11.63
CA VAL A 136 6.83 4.25 12.25
C VAL A 136 6.99 4.27 13.78
N ILE A 137 8.23 4.34 14.28
CA ILE A 137 8.49 4.47 15.71
C ILE A 137 7.90 5.77 16.27
N LEU A 138 8.03 6.87 15.53
CA LEU A 138 7.51 8.17 15.93
C LEU A 138 5.98 8.16 16.04
N VAL A 139 5.29 7.59 15.06
CA VAL A 139 3.83 7.48 15.03
C VAL A 139 3.29 6.58 16.14
N THR A 140 4.04 5.54 16.56
CA THR A 140 3.61 4.70 17.70
C THR A 140 3.78 5.41 19.05
N LYS A 141 4.67 6.39 19.16
CA LYS A 141 4.94 7.16 20.40
C LYS A 141 4.21 8.50 20.46
N LEU A 142 4.05 9.15 19.31
CA LEU A 142 3.34 10.41 19.15
C LEU A 142 1.99 10.18 18.50
N ARG A 143 1.17 11.22 18.43
CA ARG A 143 -0.15 11.16 17.84
C ARG A 143 -0.07 11.14 16.31
N PRO A 144 -0.62 10.11 15.62
CA PRO A 144 -0.72 10.06 14.16
C PRO A 144 -1.38 11.30 13.56
N SER A 145 -2.41 11.83 14.23
CA SER A 145 -3.14 13.04 13.83
C SER A 145 -2.29 14.30 13.72
N HIS A 146 -1.08 14.34 14.31
CA HIS A 146 -0.16 15.47 14.21
C HIS A 146 1.06 15.13 13.35
N VAL A 147 1.65 13.95 13.53
CA VAL A 147 2.89 13.56 12.85
C VAL A 147 2.70 13.49 11.34
N ILE A 148 1.66 12.78 10.88
CA ILE A 148 1.44 12.55 9.45
C ILE A 148 1.15 13.89 8.73
N PRO A 149 0.20 14.74 9.19
CA PRO A 149 -0.05 16.02 8.53
C PRO A 149 1.13 16.99 8.60
N THR A 150 1.93 16.97 9.68
CA THR A 150 3.13 17.82 9.77
C THR A 150 4.13 17.45 8.66
N LEU A 151 4.41 16.17 8.47
CA LEU A 151 5.31 15.70 7.42
C LEU A 151 4.74 16.04 6.04
N GLU A 152 3.42 15.95 5.87
CA GLU A 152 2.74 16.31 4.63
C GLU A 152 2.88 17.80 4.30
N CYS A 153 2.65 18.68 5.26
CA CYS A 153 2.89 20.11 5.09
C CYS A 153 4.34 20.44 4.75
N LEU A 154 5.31 19.74 5.41
CA LEU A 154 6.73 19.96 5.14
C LEU A 154 7.12 19.57 3.72
N TRP A 155 6.72 18.39 3.22
CA TRP A 155 7.05 18.04 1.84
C TRP A 155 6.36 18.95 0.83
N ALA A 156 5.11 19.38 1.10
CA ALA A 156 4.41 20.34 0.25
C ALA A 156 5.17 21.67 0.13
N ILE A 157 5.74 22.16 1.24
CA ILE A 157 6.59 23.35 1.26
C ILE A 157 7.87 23.12 0.44
N PHE A 158 8.55 21.99 0.62
CA PHE A 158 9.77 21.66 -0.13
C PHE A 158 9.49 21.47 -1.62
N THR A 159 8.34 20.89 -1.99
CA THR A 159 7.89 20.81 -3.38
C THR A 159 7.68 22.20 -3.95
N PHE A 160 7.03 23.09 -3.21
CA PHE A 160 6.86 24.49 -3.63
C PHE A 160 8.21 25.20 -3.80
N CYS A 161 9.16 25.01 -2.89
CA CYS A 161 10.51 25.57 -2.99
C CYS A 161 11.28 25.03 -4.22
N SER A 162 10.93 23.86 -4.74
CA SER A 162 11.55 23.29 -5.95
C SER A 162 11.29 24.15 -7.21
N ALA A 163 10.27 25.02 -7.21
CA ALA A 163 10.03 25.97 -8.29
C ALA A 163 11.09 27.09 -8.36
N ALA A 164 11.74 27.41 -7.25
CA ALA A 164 12.73 28.51 -7.16
C ALA A 164 14.19 28.04 -7.35
N VAL A 165 14.41 26.78 -7.69
CA VAL A 165 15.74 26.20 -7.85
C VAL A 165 16.44 26.74 -9.10
N THR A 166 17.71 27.09 -8.94
CA THR A 166 18.59 27.60 -10.01
C THR A 166 19.77 26.70 -10.35
N SER A 167 19.96 25.62 -9.57
CA SER A 167 21.07 24.68 -9.78
C SER A 167 20.70 23.25 -9.36
N VAL A 168 21.32 22.26 -10.00
CA VAL A 168 21.10 20.83 -9.72
C VAL A 168 21.40 20.44 -8.27
N PRO A 169 22.48 20.91 -7.60
CA PRO A 169 22.74 20.60 -6.19
C PRO A 169 21.65 21.03 -5.24
N GLN A 170 21.01 22.20 -5.48
CA GLN A 170 19.87 22.66 -4.67
C GLN A 170 18.69 21.69 -4.80
N LEU A 171 18.45 21.21 -6.04
CA LEU A 171 17.38 20.26 -6.31
C LEU A 171 17.64 18.91 -5.63
N TYR A 172 18.89 18.42 -5.57
CA TYR A 172 19.25 17.22 -4.79
C TYR A 172 18.91 17.37 -3.31
N GLY A 173 19.25 18.52 -2.70
CA GLY A 173 18.93 18.80 -1.30
C GLY A 173 17.42 18.75 -1.04
N LEU A 174 16.64 19.43 -1.86
CA LEU A 174 15.17 19.42 -1.74
C LEU A 174 14.58 18.02 -1.98
N ARG A 175 15.10 17.27 -2.96
CA ARG A 175 14.67 15.88 -3.23
C ARG A 175 14.92 14.95 -2.05
N PHE A 176 16.05 15.09 -1.37
CA PHE A 176 16.31 14.33 -0.15
C PHE A 176 15.29 14.66 0.94
N LEU A 177 15.01 15.95 1.19
CA LEU A 177 14.06 16.40 2.23
C LEU A 177 12.62 15.97 1.90
N ILE A 178 12.21 16.08 0.63
CA ILE A 178 10.90 15.58 0.17
C ILE A 178 10.82 14.07 0.41
N GLY A 179 11.81 13.30 -0.04
CA GLY A 179 11.85 11.86 0.18
C GLY A 179 11.80 11.48 1.66
N PHE A 180 12.54 12.20 2.51
CA PHE A 180 12.53 11.98 3.95
C PHE A 180 11.16 12.23 4.58
N CYS A 181 10.43 13.25 4.19
CA CYS A 181 9.08 13.51 4.69
C CYS A 181 8.05 12.53 4.13
N GLU A 182 8.10 12.22 2.84
CA GLU A 182 7.16 11.32 2.18
C GLU A 182 7.29 9.85 2.59
N GLY A 183 8.51 9.40 2.93
CA GLY A 183 8.78 8.00 3.27
C GLY A 183 7.99 7.49 4.48
N ALA A 184 7.60 8.39 5.36
CA ALA A 184 6.77 8.12 6.51
C ALA A 184 5.30 7.84 6.17
N PHE A 185 4.76 8.49 5.13
CA PHE A 185 3.32 8.55 4.88
C PHE A 185 2.71 7.17 4.66
N PHE A 186 3.24 6.41 3.70
CA PHE A 186 2.68 5.11 3.33
C PHE A 186 2.61 4.11 4.50
N PRO A 187 3.70 3.78 5.22
CA PRO A 187 3.64 2.81 6.30
C PRO A 187 2.76 3.27 7.46
N CYS A 188 2.74 4.57 7.76
CA CYS A 188 1.92 5.11 8.83
C CYS A 188 0.43 5.06 8.52
N ILE A 189 0.03 5.38 7.29
CA ILE A 189 -1.38 5.31 6.86
C ILE A 189 -1.85 3.85 6.79
N ILE A 190 -1.07 2.93 6.23
CA ILE A 190 -1.43 1.50 6.20
C ILE A 190 -1.59 0.93 7.62
N TYR A 191 -0.72 1.34 8.54
CA TYR A 191 -0.83 0.96 9.94
C TYR A 191 -2.10 1.53 10.58
N LEU A 192 -2.44 2.78 10.30
CA LEU A 192 -3.64 3.44 10.80
C LEU A 192 -4.93 2.83 10.21
N ILE A 193 -4.99 2.57 8.90
CA ILE A 193 -6.09 1.83 8.27
C ILE A 193 -6.25 0.45 8.93
N GLY A 194 -5.13 -0.24 9.21
CA GLY A 194 -5.14 -1.52 9.91
C GLY A 194 -5.68 -1.48 11.33
N SER A 195 -5.61 -0.31 12.00
CA SER A 195 -6.10 -0.11 13.37
C SER A 195 -7.55 0.35 13.48
N TRP A 196 -8.22 0.65 12.35
CA TRP A 196 -9.62 1.11 12.34
C TRP A 196 -10.57 0.16 11.61
N TYR A 197 -10.07 -0.60 10.60
CA TYR A 197 -10.89 -1.47 9.76
C TYR A 197 -10.60 -2.95 10.01
N THR A 198 -11.64 -3.76 10.00
CA THR A 198 -11.55 -5.23 10.07
C THR A 198 -10.90 -5.81 8.81
N LYS A 199 -10.49 -7.08 8.85
CA LYS A 199 -9.77 -7.74 7.73
C LYS A 199 -10.51 -7.63 6.39
N HIS A 200 -11.83 -7.88 6.41
CA HIS A 200 -12.66 -7.84 5.21
C HIS A 200 -12.88 -6.43 4.67
N GLU A 201 -12.96 -5.43 5.55
CA GLU A 201 -13.15 -4.02 5.19
C GLU A 201 -11.86 -3.39 4.68
N ARG A 202 -10.74 -3.75 5.31
CA ARG A 202 -9.41 -3.20 5.04
C ARG A 202 -8.94 -3.47 3.61
N ALA A 203 -9.15 -4.69 3.08
CA ALA A 203 -8.69 -5.06 1.75
C ALA A 203 -9.22 -4.11 0.67
N LYS A 204 -10.53 -3.83 0.68
CA LYS A 204 -11.19 -2.96 -0.31
C LYS A 204 -10.72 -1.51 -0.21
N ARG A 205 -10.59 -1.00 1.01
CA ARG A 205 -10.16 0.37 1.28
C ARG A 205 -8.69 0.59 0.94
N THR A 206 -7.86 -0.42 1.21
CA THR A 206 -6.45 -0.40 0.80
C THR A 206 -6.31 -0.43 -0.73
N THR A 207 -7.16 -1.20 -1.44
CA THR A 207 -7.18 -1.19 -2.90
C THR A 207 -7.55 0.19 -3.46
N LEU A 208 -8.59 0.84 -2.91
CA LEU A 208 -8.97 2.20 -3.30
C LEU A 208 -7.81 3.19 -3.05
N PHE A 209 -7.18 3.09 -1.88
CA PHE A 209 -6.00 3.88 -1.54
C PHE A 209 -4.87 3.72 -2.59
N TYR A 210 -4.54 2.49 -2.98
CA TYR A 210 -3.53 2.24 -4.02
C TYR A 210 -3.90 2.79 -5.39
N CYS A 211 -5.17 2.71 -5.80
CA CYS A 211 -5.64 3.21 -7.09
C CYS A 211 -5.40 4.72 -7.25
N THR A 212 -5.36 5.49 -6.16
CA THR A 212 -5.11 6.93 -6.22
C THR A 212 -3.70 7.26 -6.72
N ALA A 213 -2.71 6.36 -6.60
CA ALA A 213 -1.39 6.55 -7.19
C ALA A 213 -1.44 6.60 -8.73
N SER A 214 -2.15 5.65 -9.34
CA SER A 214 -2.30 5.64 -10.80
C SER A 214 -3.05 6.88 -11.31
N LEU A 215 -4.08 7.32 -10.56
CA LEU A 215 -4.79 8.57 -10.87
C LEU A 215 -3.88 9.80 -10.75
N ALA A 216 -3.01 9.84 -9.74
CA ALA A 216 -2.04 10.92 -9.56
C ALA A 216 -1.04 11.01 -10.72
N HIS A 217 -0.53 9.87 -11.17
CA HIS A 217 0.38 9.83 -12.34
C HIS A 217 -0.32 10.32 -13.61
N MET A 218 -1.58 9.93 -13.84
CA MET A 218 -2.37 10.45 -14.97
C MET A 218 -2.56 11.96 -14.86
N PHE A 219 -2.99 12.43 -13.69
CA PHE A 219 -3.24 13.85 -13.45
C PHE A 219 -1.98 14.69 -13.63
N SER A 220 -0.82 14.21 -13.16
CA SER A 220 0.47 14.90 -13.32
C SER A 220 0.82 15.16 -14.79
N GLY A 221 0.59 14.20 -15.68
CA GLY A 221 0.83 14.38 -17.12
C GLY A 221 -0.03 15.47 -17.75
N TYR A 222 -1.34 15.45 -17.47
CA TYR A 222 -2.26 16.48 -17.94
C TYR A 222 -1.97 17.84 -17.32
N LEU A 223 -1.62 17.87 -16.03
CA LEU A 223 -1.28 19.11 -15.32
C LEU A 223 -0.04 19.76 -15.93
N GLN A 224 1.01 18.99 -16.23
CA GLN A 224 2.23 19.52 -16.87
C GLN A 224 1.93 20.04 -18.27
N ALA A 225 1.15 19.31 -19.07
CA ALA A 225 0.77 19.78 -20.40
C ALA A 225 0.01 21.12 -20.32
N ALA A 226 -0.98 21.21 -19.44
CA ALA A 226 -1.77 22.43 -19.25
C ALA A 226 -0.93 23.59 -18.69
N ALA A 227 -0.01 23.33 -17.77
CA ALA A 227 0.90 24.34 -17.22
C ALA A 227 1.86 24.87 -18.29
N TYR A 228 2.41 23.99 -19.11
CA TYR A 228 3.30 24.38 -20.21
C TYR A 228 2.57 25.21 -21.27
N ASP A 229 1.41 24.74 -21.76
CA ASP A 229 0.68 25.42 -22.83
C ASP A 229 0.08 26.77 -22.41
N ASN A 230 -0.29 26.95 -21.13
CA ASN A 230 -1.02 28.13 -20.69
C ASN A 230 -0.24 29.07 -19.77
N LEU A 231 0.78 28.57 -19.06
CA LEU A 231 1.46 29.32 -18.01
C LEU A 231 2.96 29.56 -18.29
N ASP A 232 3.52 28.95 -19.33
CA ASP A 232 4.94 29.14 -19.68
C ASP A 232 5.24 30.63 -19.94
N GLY A 233 6.30 31.13 -19.28
CA GLY A 233 6.72 32.54 -19.33
C GLY A 233 5.85 33.51 -18.51
N LYS A 234 4.69 33.10 -17.96
CA LYS A 234 3.86 33.99 -17.12
C LYS A 234 4.51 34.26 -15.78
N LEU A 235 4.45 35.47 -15.33
CA LEU A 235 5.08 35.97 -14.09
C LEU A 235 6.58 35.66 -14.00
N GLY A 236 7.26 35.48 -15.14
CA GLY A 236 8.68 35.17 -15.20
C GLY A 236 9.05 33.71 -14.86
N HIS A 237 8.08 32.79 -14.76
CA HIS A 237 8.30 31.39 -14.47
C HIS A 237 8.10 30.52 -15.72
N ALA A 238 8.99 29.54 -15.89
CA ALA A 238 8.86 28.54 -16.94
C ALA A 238 7.74 27.52 -16.62
N GLY A 239 7.19 26.85 -17.63
CA GLY A 239 6.10 25.88 -17.49
C GLY A 239 6.40 24.75 -16.50
N TRP A 240 7.66 24.27 -16.41
CA TRP A 240 8.05 23.28 -15.42
C TRP A 240 8.05 23.80 -13.97
N GLN A 241 8.32 25.10 -13.75
CA GLN A 241 8.25 25.71 -12.43
C GLN A 241 6.80 25.81 -11.94
N TRP A 242 5.87 26.15 -12.85
CA TRP A 242 4.45 26.17 -12.55
C TRP A 242 3.91 24.82 -12.08
N LEU A 243 4.44 23.71 -12.57
CA LEU A 243 4.06 22.37 -12.08
C LEU A 243 4.31 22.24 -10.57
N PHE A 244 5.50 22.61 -10.09
CA PHE A 244 5.85 22.55 -8.67
C PHE A 244 5.01 23.55 -7.83
N ILE A 245 4.75 24.74 -8.35
CA ILE A 245 3.89 25.75 -7.70
C ILE A 245 2.47 25.20 -7.50
N ILE A 246 1.86 24.68 -8.55
CA ILE A 246 0.48 24.16 -8.50
C ILE A 246 0.41 22.94 -7.58
N CYS A 247 1.39 22.03 -7.62
CA CYS A 247 1.42 20.88 -6.72
C CYS A 247 1.55 21.28 -5.26
N GLY A 248 2.40 22.27 -4.95
CA GLY A 248 2.47 22.83 -3.60
C GLY A 248 1.14 23.44 -3.14
N ILE A 249 0.43 24.15 -4.04
CA ILE A 249 -0.91 24.72 -3.75
C ILE A 249 -1.95 23.62 -3.51
N ILE A 250 -1.85 22.46 -4.19
CA ILE A 250 -2.77 21.33 -3.99
C ILE A 250 -2.41 20.57 -2.70
N SER A 251 -1.13 20.27 -2.46
CA SER A 251 -0.69 19.40 -1.37
C SER A 251 -0.77 20.09 -0.01
N LEU A 252 -0.46 21.38 0.09
CA LEU A 252 -0.46 22.09 1.37
C LEU A 252 -1.84 22.12 2.06
N PRO A 253 -2.96 22.45 1.39
CA PRO A 253 -4.28 22.34 2.00
C PRO A 253 -4.64 20.94 2.45
N VAL A 254 -4.23 19.89 1.70
CA VAL A 254 -4.47 18.50 2.10
C VAL A 254 -3.74 18.18 3.41
N GLY A 255 -2.47 18.58 3.53
CA GLY A 255 -1.73 18.47 4.80
C GLY A 255 -2.40 19.20 5.96
N VAL A 256 -2.90 20.41 5.75
CA VAL A 256 -3.64 21.17 6.78
C VAL A 256 -4.96 20.47 7.17
N ILE A 257 -5.72 19.97 6.21
CA ILE A 257 -6.96 19.21 6.46
C ILE A 257 -6.65 17.93 7.26
N GLY A 258 -5.48 17.34 7.06
CA GLY A 258 -5.04 16.15 7.78
C GLY A 258 -5.05 16.29 9.30
N TYR A 259 -4.77 17.47 9.87
CA TYR A 259 -4.86 17.70 11.32
C TYR A 259 -6.28 17.50 11.88
N PHE A 260 -7.29 17.64 11.06
CA PHE A 260 -8.70 17.49 11.44
C PHE A 260 -9.26 16.12 11.04
N PHE A 261 -8.88 15.61 9.88
CA PHE A 261 -9.45 14.38 9.30
C PHE A 261 -8.77 13.12 9.80
N ASN A 262 -7.45 13.18 10.05
CA ASN A 262 -6.68 12.02 10.46
C ASN A 262 -6.90 11.70 11.96
N PRO A 263 -7.51 10.55 12.33
CA PRO A 263 -7.71 10.20 13.73
C PRO A 263 -6.42 9.65 14.35
N ASP A 264 -6.35 9.68 15.67
CA ASP A 264 -5.38 8.87 16.41
C ASP A 264 -5.83 7.40 16.45
N PHE A 265 -5.10 6.51 17.13
CA PHE A 265 -5.51 5.12 17.32
C PHE A 265 -6.81 5.02 18.14
N PRO A 266 -7.62 3.95 17.99
CA PRO A 266 -8.88 3.79 18.71
C PRO A 266 -8.76 3.89 20.23
N GLU A 267 -7.57 3.62 20.81
CA GLU A 267 -7.27 3.67 22.23
C GLU A 267 -7.22 5.10 22.80
N ASN A 268 -6.75 6.06 21.99
CA ASN A 268 -6.44 7.41 22.44
C ASN A 268 -6.99 8.54 21.54
N THR A 269 -7.87 8.20 20.59
CA THR A 269 -8.43 9.17 19.64
C THR A 269 -9.21 10.29 20.34
N LYS A 270 -9.02 11.51 19.81
CA LYS A 270 -9.77 12.72 20.17
C LYS A 270 -10.41 13.37 18.93
N ALA A 271 -10.59 12.60 17.86
CA ALA A 271 -11.18 13.09 16.62
C ALA A 271 -12.61 13.61 16.89
N PHE A 272 -12.91 14.84 16.44
CA PHE A 272 -14.15 15.54 16.72
C PHE A 272 -15.40 14.84 16.17
N TYR A 273 -15.22 14.01 15.14
CA TYR A 273 -16.30 13.28 14.46
C TYR A 273 -16.59 11.90 15.06
N LEU A 274 -15.76 11.42 16.00
CA LEU A 274 -15.91 10.13 16.67
C LEU A 274 -16.32 10.31 18.13
N SER A 275 -17.38 9.64 18.55
CA SER A 275 -17.77 9.57 19.97
C SER A 275 -16.89 8.56 20.73
N LYS A 276 -16.87 8.69 22.06
CA LYS A 276 -16.16 7.71 22.92
C LYS A 276 -16.73 6.30 22.78
N GLU A 277 -18.04 6.19 22.55
CA GLU A 277 -18.75 4.93 22.34
C GLU A 277 -18.35 4.31 21.00
N GLU A 278 -18.27 5.11 19.91
CA GLU A 278 -17.81 4.65 18.61
C GLU A 278 -16.34 4.19 18.64
N ALA A 279 -15.48 4.85 19.42
CA ALA A 279 -14.10 4.41 19.62
C ALA A 279 -14.01 3.10 20.43
N ALA A 280 -14.87 2.91 21.43
CA ALA A 280 -14.97 1.65 22.16
C ALA A 280 -15.50 0.52 21.27
N TYR A 281 -16.53 0.78 20.48
CA TYR A 281 -17.08 -0.13 19.49
C TYR A 281 -16.01 -0.56 18.45
N ALA A 282 -15.21 0.39 17.95
CA ALA A 282 -14.11 0.07 17.04
C ALA A 282 -13.10 -0.90 17.66
N ARG A 283 -12.71 -0.69 18.92
CA ARG A 283 -11.78 -1.59 19.64
C ARG A 283 -12.35 -2.98 19.82
N GLU A 284 -13.60 -3.09 20.28
CA GLU A 284 -14.28 -4.36 20.49
C GLU A 284 -14.36 -5.16 19.17
N ARG A 285 -14.80 -4.52 18.09
CA ARG A 285 -14.90 -5.12 16.77
C ARG A 285 -13.56 -5.64 16.23
N LEU A 286 -12.48 -4.90 16.46
CA LEU A 286 -11.14 -5.28 16.05
C LEU A 286 -10.58 -6.45 16.89
N ILE A 287 -10.85 -6.47 18.20
CA ILE A 287 -10.46 -7.59 19.08
C ILE A 287 -11.16 -8.88 18.63
N LEU A 288 -12.45 -8.81 18.29
CA LEU A 288 -13.19 -9.94 17.74
C LEU A 288 -12.62 -10.43 16.39
N ASP A 289 -12.06 -9.52 15.58
CA ASP A 289 -11.37 -9.86 14.32
C ASP A 289 -9.91 -10.33 14.52
N GLY A 290 -9.48 -10.50 15.78
CA GLY A 290 -8.13 -10.98 16.15
C GLY A 290 -7.05 -9.90 16.14
N TYR A 291 -7.43 -8.61 16.23
CA TYR A 291 -6.47 -7.52 16.41
C TYR A 291 -5.94 -7.52 17.85
N THR A 292 -4.65 -7.38 18.00
CA THR A 292 -4.00 -7.23 19.31
C THR A 292 -3.79 -5.73 19.57
N PRO A 293 -4.42 -5.14 20.62
CA PRO A 293 -4.27 -3.72 20.92
C PRO A 293 -2.82 -3.30 21.17
N LEU A 294 -2.51 -2.04 20.84
CA LEU A 294 -1.22 -1.43 21.16
C LEU A 294 -0.96 -1.53 22.67
N GLY A 295 0.15 -2.14 23.06
CA GLY A 295 0.55 -2.30 24.48
C GLY A 295 0.23 -3.65 25.12
N SER A 296 -0.61 -4.51 24.51
CA SER A 296 -0.88 -5.86 25.05
C SER A 296 0.20 -6.88 24.70
N SER A 297 0.98 -6.65 23.64
CA SER A 297 2.15 -7.43 23.26
C SER A 297 3.41 -6.68 23.64
N SER A 298 3.79 -6.70 24.93
CA SER A 298 5.12 -6.30 25.37
C SER A 298 6.18 -7.40 25.12
N SER A 299 6.03 -8.15 24.05
CA SER A 299 7.09 -9.04 23.62
C SER A 299 8.25 -8.18 23.17
N LYS A 300 9.21 -7.96 24.08
CA LYS A 300 10.47 -7.31 23.76
C LYS A 300 11.08 -8.03 22.57
N TRP A 301 11.44 -7.26 21.54
CA TRP A 301 12.19 -7.80 20.41
C TRP A 301 13.51 -8.37 20.94
N ASP A 302 13.58 -9.72 21.04
CA ASP A 302 14.78 -10.41 21.45
C ASP A 302 15.57 -10.87 20.22
N LYS A 303 16.90 -10.89 20.33
CA LYS A 303 17.81 -11.39 19.28
C LYS A 303 17.43 -12.79 18.81
N LYS A 304 16.95 -13.66 19.72
CA LYS A 304 16.48 -15.01 19.39
C LYS A 304 15.28 -15.00 18.46
N LYS A 305 14.33 -14.08 18.67
CA LYS A 305 13.14 -13.93 17.81
C LYS A 305 13.54 -13.43 16.43
N LEU A 306 14.41 -12.42 16.35
CA LEU A 306 14.92 -11.91 15.09
C LEU A 306 15.67 -13.00 14.31
N PHE A 307 16.52 -13.75 14.98
CA PHE A 307 17.24 -14.88 14.37
C PHE A 307 16.27 -15.96 13.84
N ARG A 308 15.22 -16.30 14.60
CA ARG A 308 14.17 -17.21 14.14
C ARG A 308 13.51 -16.72 12.85
N ILE A 309 13.16 -15.42 12.77
CA ILE A 309 12.53 -14.83 11.57
C ILE A 309 13.47 -14.91 10.37
N ILE A 310 14.74 -14.54 10.53
CA ILE A 310 15.73 -14.53 9.45
C ILE A 310 16.03 -15.96 8.92
N THR A 311 15.88 -16.98 9.75
CA THR A 311 16.09 -18.37 9.33
C THR A 311 14.90 -18.99 8.62
N THR A 312 13.74 -18.32 8.55
CA THR A 312 12.57 -18.83 7.84
C THR A 312 12.71 -18.62 6.33
N TRP A 313 12.14 -19.53 5.54
CA TRP A 313 12.10 -19.34 4.08
C TRP A 313 11.26 -18.13 3.66
N GLN A 314 10.21 -17.82 4.45
CA GLN A 314 9.33 -16.67 4.23
C GLN A 314 10.14 -15.37 4.18
N PHE A 315 11.10 -15.20 5.08
CA PHE A 315 11.94 -14.00 5.12
C PHE A 315 12.64 -13.75 3.78
N TRP A 316 13.30 -14.75 3.25
CA TRP A 316 14.08 -14.61 2.01
C TRP A 316 13.21 -14.55 0.77
N VAL A 317 12.26 -15.48 0.63
CA VAL A 317 11.43 -15.57 -0.57
C VAL A 317 10.52 -14.35 -0.72
N LEU A 318 9.97 -13.81 0.38
CA LEU A 318 9.11 -12.63 0.31
C LEU A 318 9.93 -11.34 0.08
N SER A 319 11.12 -11.22 0.67
CA SER A 319 11.97 -10.04 0.48
C SER A 319 12.51 -9.96 -0.95
N PHE A 320 13.07 -11.04 -1.49
CA PHE A 320 13.50 -11.09 -2.88
C PHE A 320 12.32 -11.06 -3.85
N GLY A 321 11.22 -11.71 -3.53
CA GLY A 321 10.01 -11.67 -4.33
C GLY A 321 9.49 -10.26 -4.51
N TYR A 322 9.45 -9.45 -3.46
CA TYR A 322 9.03 -8.05 -3.57
C TYR A 322 10.04 -7.18 -4.31
N PHE A 323 11.33 -7.45 -4.17
CA PHE A 323 12.35 -6.82 -5.02
C PHE A 323 12.11 -7.13 -6.51
N PHE A 324 11.76 -8.38 -6.86
CA PHE A 324 11.41 -8.74 -8.24
C PHE A 324 10.13 -8.05 -8.71
N VAL A 325 9.12 -7.89 -7.83
CA VAL A 325 7.91 -7.12 -8.12
C VAL A 325 8.26 -5.70 -8.55
N GLN A 326 9.08 -5.01 -7.76
CA GLN A 326 9.46 -3.63 -8.05
C GLN A 326 10.38 -3.51 -9.27
N SER A 327 11.31 -4.46 -9.46
CA SER A 327 12.30 -4.42 -10.56
C SER A 327 11.74 -4.89 -11.90
N SER A 328 10.66 -5.66 -11.92
CA SER A 328 9.97 -6.07 -13.15
C SER A 328 9.08 -4.97 -13.73
N HIS A 329 8.74 -3.94 -12.93
CA HIS A 329 7.92 -2.83 -13.39
C HIS A 329 8.78 -1.75 -14.04
N PRO A 330 8.51 -1.34 -15.30
CA PRO A 330 9.39 -0.44 -16.05
C PRO A 330 9.21 1.05 -15.70
N SER A 331 8.63 1.40 -14.55
CA SER A 331 8.36 2.80 -14.15
C SER A 331 9.57 3.54 -13.55
N GLN A 332 10.75 2.95 -13.60
CA GLN A 332 11.95 3.50 -12.97
C GLN A 332 12.45 4.79 -13.64
N GLN A 333 12.20 4.93 -14.95
CA GLN A 333 12.52 6.11 -15.74
C GLN A 333 11.30 6.49 -16.61
N PRO A 334 11.15 7.76 -17.01
CA PRO A 334 10.10 8.17 -17.92
C PRO A 334 10.44 7.77 -19.37
N PHE A 335 10.74 6.48 -19.60
CA PHE A 335 11.25 5.98 -20.88
C PHE A 335 10.35 6.30 -22.07
N TYR A 336 9.03 6.25 -21.88
CA TYR A 336 8.07 6.56 -22.95
C TYR A 336 8.10 8.05 -23.30
N SER A 337 8.10 8.94 -22.31
CA SER A 337 8.22 10.39 -22.52
C SER A 337 9.56 10.76 -23.18
N LEU A 338 10.66 10.13 -22.76
CA LEU A 338 11.98 10.37 -23.35
C LEU A 338 12.08 9.85 -24.78
N TRP A 339 11.44 8.73 -25.11
CA TRP A 339 11.36 8.25 -26.49
C TRP A 339 10.52 9.19 -27.35
N LEU A 340 9.34 9.64 -26.90
CA LEU A 340 8.52 10.62 -27.63
C LEU A 340 9.26 11.94 -27.84
N LYS A 341 10.06 12.39 -26.86
CA LYS A 341 10.90 13.58 -26.99
C LYS A 341 11.98 13.39 -28.08
N ALA A 342 12.61 12.20 -28.14
CA ALA A 342 13.60 11.87 -29.16
C ALA A 342 12.99 11.78 -30.58
N GLU A 343 11.74 11.34 -30.71
CA GLU A 343 10.99 11.31 -31.99
C GLU A 343 10.45 12.70 -32.39
N GLY A 344 10.65 13.74 -31.58
CA GLY A 344 10.25 15.13 -31.89
C GLY A 344 8.77 15.44 -31.67
N HIS A 345 8.07 14.70 -30.83
CA HIS A 345 6.68 14.97 -30.46
C HIS A 345 6.54 16.25 -29.65
N SER A 346 5.33 16.86 -29.67
CA SER A 346 5.02 18.06 -28.88
C SER A 346 5.06 17.79 -27.36
N VAL A 347 5.33 18.84 -26.56
CA VAL A 347 5.34 18.73 -25.10
C VAL A 347 4.01 18.18 -24.56
N TYR A 348 2.89 18.54 -25.19
CA TYR A 348 1.58 17.97 -24.88
C TYR A 348 1.59 16.42 -25.05
N GLN A 349 2.01 15.93 -26.20
CA GLN A 349 2.05 14.49 -26.49
C GLN A 349 3.00 13.74 -25.55
N ILE A 350 4.17 14.32 -25.26
CA ILE A 350 5.20 13.77 -24.37
C ILE A 350 4.66 13.54 -22.95
N ASN A 351 3.77 14.42 -22.46
CA ASN A 351 3.22 14.33 -21.11
C ASN A 351 1.88 13.57 -21.06
N VAL A 352 1.03 13.69 -22.09
CA VAL A 352 -0.33 13.11 -22.07
C VAL A 352 -0.35 11.65 -22.51
N TRP A 353 0.38 11.24 -23.56
CA TRP A 353 0.33 9.84 -24.04
C TRP A 353 0.80 8.82 -22.99
N PRO A 354 1.85 9.06 -22.18
CA PRO A 354 2.23 8.14 -21.11
C PRO A 354 1.17 7.96 -20.01
N THR A 355 0.19 8.88 -19.87
CA THR A 355 -0.89 8.71 -18.89
C THR A 355 -1.73 7.46 -19.15
N GLY A 356 -1.80 7.01 -20.41
CA GLY A 356 -2.43 5.74 -20.77
C GLY A 356 -1.78 4.52 -20.12
N GLN A 357 -0.47 4.55 -19.84
CA GLN A 357 0.22 3.51 -19.08
C GLN A 357 -0.34 3.42 -17.66
N SER A 358 -0.52 4.56 -17.00
CA SER A 358 -1.11 4.63 -15.66
C SER A 358 -2.59 4.19 -15.66
N ALA A 359 -3.34 4.47 -16.75
CA ALA A 359 -4.71 3.98 -16.93
C ALA A 359 -4.74 2.44 -17.02
N VAL A 360 -3.85 1.83 -17.82
CA VAL A 360 -3.69 0.36 -17.86
C VAL A 360 -3.34 -0.17 -16.47
N GLY A 361 -2.42 0.49 -15.75
CA GLY A 361 -2.07 0.14 -14.38
C GLY A 361 -3.27 0.17 -13.43
N ALA A 362 -4.08 1.23 -13.44
CA ALA A 362 -5.28 1.36 -12.62
C ALA A 362 -6.31 0.24 -12.91
N VAL A 363 -6.60 0.00 -14.19
CA VAL A 363 -7.52 -1.06 -14.60
C VAL A 363 -7.02 -2.44 -14.16
N THR A 364 -5.73 -2.72 -14.36
CA THR A 364 -5.15 -4.01 -13.95
C THR A 364 -5.13 -4.20 -12.45
N GLN A 365 -4.92 -3.15 -11.65
CA GLN A 365 -5.02 -3.20 -10.18
C GLN A 365 -6.44 -3.59 -9.72
N ILE A 366 -7.47 -2.96 -10.28
CA ILE A 366 -8.87 -3.23 -9.94
C ILE A 366 -9.25 -4.66 -10.38
N VAL A 367 -8.96 -5.00 -11.64
CA VAL A 367 -9.29 -6.32 -12.20
C VAL A 367 -8.54 -7.43 -11.46
N ALA A 368 -7.27 -7.21 -11.12
CA ALA A 368 -6.46 -8.17 -10.37
C ALA A 368 -7.03 -8.44 -8.97
N GLY A 369 -7.44 -7.39 -8.25
CA GLY A 369 -8.09 -7.53 -6.95
C GLY A 369 -9.41 -8.32 -7.05
N MET A 370 -10.27 -7.97 -8.01
CA MET A 370 -11.54 -8.66 -8.22
C MET A 370 -11.37 -10.13 -8.64
N LEU A 371 -10.44 -10.41 -9.56
CA LEU A 371 -10.19 -11.78 -10.05
C LEU A 371 -9.57 -12.66 -8.97
N SER A 372 -8.64 -12.12 -8.18
CA SER A 372 -7.96 -12.88 -7.13
C SER A 372 -8.91 -13.41 -6.07
N ASP A 373 -9.94 -12.64 -5.74
CA ASP A 373 -10.93 -13.00 -4.71
C ASP A 373 -12.18 -13.66 -5.32
N SER A 374 -12.23 -13.85 -6.64
CA SER A 374 -13.38 -14.43 -7.33
C SER A 374 -13.39 -15.95 -7.26
N PRO A 375 -14.58 -16.58 -7.25
CA PRO A 375 -14.75 -18.04 -7.36
C PRO A 375 -14.12 -18.62 -8.64
N LEU A 376 -14.02 -17.82 -9.72
CA LEU A 376 -13.44 -18.24 -11.00
C LEU A 376 -12.00 -18.74 -10.88
N LEU A 377 -11.19 -18.14 -9.99
CA LEU A 377 -9.81 -18.53 -9.76
C LEU A 377 -9.65 -19.27 -8.42
N GLY A 378 -10.72 -19.43 -7.61
CA GLY A 378 -10.69 -20.11 -6.31
C GLY A 378 -9.58 -19.61 -5.41
N GLY A 379 -9.38 -18.28 -5.33
CA GLY A 379 -8.34 -17.67 -4.51
C GLY A 379 -6.89 -17.96 -4.95
N LYS A 380 -6.67 -18.45 -6.16
CA LYS A 380 -5.34 -18.84 -6.67
C LYS A 380 -4.53 -17.61 -7.12
N ARG A 381 -4.05 -16.82 -6.18
CA ARG A 381 -3.32 -15.56 -6.41
C ARG A 381 -2.13 -15.69 -7.35
N TRP A 382 -1.41 -16.82 -7.29
CA TRP A 382 -0.26 -17.07 -8.15
C TRP A 382 -0.60 -17.05 -9.65
N GLN A 383 -1.80 -17.51 -10.05
CA GLN A 383 -2.24 -17.52 -11.45
C GLN A 383 -2.46 -16.10 -11.95
N THR A 384 -3.13 -15.25 -11.16
CA THR A 384 -3.33 -13.84 -11.51
C THR A 384 -2.00 -13.12 -11.65
N ILE A 385 -1.06 -13.35 -10.72
CA ILE A 385 0.30 -12.80 -10.79
C ILE A 385 0.99 -13.27 -12.07
N ALA A 386 0.92 -14.58 -12.41
CA ALA A 386 1.56 -15.14 -13.59
C ALA A 386 1.00 -14.56 -14.90
N VAL A 387 -0.32 -14.35 -15.00
CA VAL A 387 -0.96 -13.76 -16.19
C VAL A 387 -0.54 -12.31 -16.37
N LEU A 388 -0.64 -11.48 -15.33
CA LEU A 388 -0.28 -10.07 -15.40
C LEU A 388 1.21 -9.89 -15.70
N GLN A 389 2.04 -10.71 -15.06
CA GLN A 389 3.47 -10.65 -15.26
C GLN A 389 3.90 -11.21 -16.61
N GLY A 390 3.17 -12.20 -17.16
CA GLY A 390 3.36 -12.69 -18.52
C GLY A 390 3.05 -11.62 -19.58
N ALA A 391 1.98 -10.83 -19.38
CA ALA A 391 1.66 -9.71 -20.25
C ALA A 391 2.74 -8.61 -20.18
N SER A 392 3.22 -8.28 -18.98
CA SER A 392 4.32 -7.32 -18.80
C SER A 392 5.64 -7.83 -19.39
N PHE A 393 5.96 -9.12 -19.22
CA PHE A 393 7.11 -9.76 -19.84
C PHE A 393 7.10 -9.63 -21.36
N PHE A 394 5.96 -9.91 -21.99
CA PHE A 394 5.82 -9.74 -23.45
C PHE A 394 6.13 -8.30 -23.86
N GLY A 395 5.51 -7.30 -23.18
CA GLY A 395 5.76 -5.89 -23.46
C GLY A 395 7.24 -5.49 -23.30
N THR A 396 7.85 -5.86 -22.19
CA THR A 396 9.27 -5.54 -21.90
C THR A 396 10.22 -6.26 -22.84
N LEU A 397 9.92 -7.50 -23.27
CA LEU A 397 10.71 -8.24 -24.26
C LEU A 397 10.67 -7.56 -25.65
N VAL A 398 9.49 -7.14 -26.11
CA VAL A 398 9.34 -6.40 -27.37
C VAL A 398 10.15 -5.10 -27.34
N LEU A 399 10.11 -4.36 -26.21
CA LEU A 399 10.90 -3.13 -26.04
C LEU A 399 12.41 -3.40 -25.93
N ALA A 400 12.83 -4.54 -25.39
CA ALA A 400 14.24 -4.94 -25.37
C ALA A 400 14.77 -5.26 -26.78
N ILE A 401 13.97 -5.84 -27.66
CA ILE A 401 14.32 -6.10 -29.06
C ILE A 401 14.42 -4.80 -29.83
N TRP A 402 13.58 -3.81 -29.54
CA TRP A 402 13.50 -2.46 -30.08
C TRP A 402 13.22 -2.35 -31.57
N ASN A 403 13.82 -3.18 -32.42
CA ASN A 403 13.65 -3.14 -33.88
C ASN A 403 12.36 -3.88 -34.31
N VAL A 404 11.22 -3.31 -33.99
CA VAL A 404 9.88 -3.85 -34.24
C VAL A 404 9.00 -2.80 -34.91
N PRO A 405 7.89 -3.19 -35.56
CA PRO A 405 6.93 -2.24 -36.14
C PRO A 405 6.46 -1.23 -35.09
N ILE A 406 6.28 0.04 -35.50
CA ILE A 406 5.98 1.14 -34.58
C ILE A 406 4.67 0.91 -33.78
N GLY A 407 3.65 0.33 -34.42
CA GLY A 407 2.38 -0.02 -33.74
C GLY A 407 2.58 -1.05 -32.63
N LEU A 408 3.45 -2.05 -32.83
CA LEU A 408 3.79 -3.02 -31.81
C LEU A 408 4.59 -2.37 -30.66
N LYS A 409 5.43 -1.38 -30.96
CA LYS A 409 6.16 -0.62 -29.95
C LYS A 409 5.20 0.15 -29.03
N TYR A 410 4.22 0.88 -29.60
CA TYR A 410 3.19 1.55 -28.82
C TYR A 410 2.38 0.56 -27.97
N PHE A 411 1.95 -0.55 -28.53
CA PHE A 411 1.25 -1.59 -27.77
C PHE A 411 2.09 -2.11 -26.61
N ALA A 412 3.39 -2.37 -26.84
CA ALA A 412 4.32 -2.84 -25.82
C ALA A 412 4.53 -1.83 -24.70
N MET A 413 4.57 -0.51 -25.02
CA MET A 413 4.66 0.57 -24.04
C MET A 413 3.51 0.52 -23.03
N TYR A 414 2.27 0.23 -23.47
CA TYR A 414 1.11 0.16 -22.60
C TYR A 414 0.98 -1.18 -21.88
N ILE A 415 1.15 -2.31 -22.57
CA ILE A 415 0.95 -3.64 -21.99
C ILE A 415 1.99 -3.97 -20.90
N SER A 416 3.19 -3.38 -20.96
CA SER A 416 4.22 -3.55 -19.93
C SER A 416 3.77 -3.06 -18.54
N PHE A 417 2.79 -2.16 -18.46
CA PHE A 417 2.22 -1.65 -17.22
C PHE A 417 1.17 -2.57 -16.56
N CYS A 418 0.86 -3.73 -17.15
CA CYS A 418 0.05 -4.76 -16.49
C CYS A 418 0.67 -5.25 -15.17
N SER A 419 1.99 -5.16 -15.01
CA SER A 419 2.70 -5.46 -13.75
C SER A 419 2.26 -4.58 -12.57
N ALA A 420 1.66 -3.41 -12.80
CA ALA A 420 1.18 -2.52 -11.74
C ALA A 420 0.11 -3.17 -10.83
N GLY A 421 -0.64 -4.17 -11.32
CA GLY A 421 -1.59 -4.94 -10.52
C GLY A 421 -0.97 -5.93 -9.53
N VAL A 422 0.32 -6.23 -9.65
CA VAL A 422 0.97 -7.31 -8.89
C VAL A 422 1.32 -6.95 -7.44
N PRO A 423 1.80 -5.74 -7.08
CA PRO A 423 2.23 -5.42 -5.71
C PRO A 423 1.15 -5.66 -4.66
N GLY A 424 -0.09 -5.26 -4.93
CA GLY A 424 -1.23 -5.46 -4.04
C GLY A 424 -1.54 -6.94 -3.82
N LEU A 425 -1.52 -7.75 -4.90
CA LEU A 425 -1.72 -9.20 -4.83
C LEU A 425 -0.61 -9.89 -4.04
N PHE A 426 0.62 -9.48 -4.24
CA PHE A 426 1.78 -10.05 -3.55
C PHE A 426 1.68 -9.84 -2.04
N TYR A 427 1.42 -8.62 -1.58
CA TYR A 427 1.23 -8.34 -0.16
C TYR A 427 -0.03 -8.97 0.42
N SER A 428 -1.10 -9.09 -0.36
CA SER A 428 -2.32 -9.75 0.11
C SER A 428 -2.11 -11.26 0.39
N TRP A 429 -1.03 -11.86 -0.10
CA TRP A 429 -0.69 -13.26 0.16
C TRP A 429 0.06 -13.47 1.49
N PHE A 430 0.69 -12.43 2.07
CA PHE A 430 1.44 -12.54 3.34
C PHE A 430 0.62 -13.08 4.50
N PRO A 431 -0.63 -12.62 4.73
CA PRO A 431 -1.49 -13.19 5.78
C PRO A 431 -1.73 -14.70 5.65
N ASP A 432 -1.84 -15.19 4.42
CA ASP A 432 -2.12 -16.60 4.17
C ASP A 432 -0.90 -17.48 4.43
N LEU A 433 0.29 -16.94 4.19
CA LEU A 433 1.57 -17.61 4.45
C LEU A 433 1.96 -17.59 5.93
N MET A 434 1.41 -16.66 6.72
CA MET A 434 1.74 -16.44 8.13
C MET A 434 0.48 -16.18 8.95
N PRO A 435 -0.47 -17.13 9.04
CA PRO A 435 -1.77 -16.91 9.68
C PRO A 435 -1.65 -16.68 11.19
N HIS A 436 -0.66 -17.32 11.85
CA HIS A 436 -0.52 -17.35 13.30
C HIS A 436 0.54 -16.37 13.86
N ASP A 437 1.44 -15.82 13.05
CA ASP A 437 2.51 -14.92 13.50
C ASP A 437 2.32 -13.49 12.92
N HIS A 438 1.46 -12.72 13.59
CA HIS A 438 1.15 -11.33 13.20
C HIS A 438 2.38 -10.41 13.27
N GLU A 439 3.30 -10.66 14.23
CA GLU A 439 4.49 -9.85 14.40
C GLU A 439 5.50 -10.11 13.28
N MET A 440 5.73 -11.38 12.94
CA MET A 440 6.56 -11.76 11.79
C MET A 440 6.00 -11.17 10.50
N ARG A 441 4.69 -11.22 10.29
CA ARG A 441 4.04 -10.65 9.11
C ARG A 441 4.26 -9.15 9.01
N GLY A 442 4.05 -8.39 10.09
CA GLY A 442 4.29 -6.95 10.13
C GLY A 442 5.75 -6.60 9.83
N PHE A 443 6.68 -7.31 10.47
CA PHE A 443 8.11 -7.15 10.24
C PHE A 443 8.50 -7.43 8.78
N LEU A 444 8.05 -8.54 8.21
CA LEU A 444 8.37 -8.91 6.83
C LEU A 444 7.78 -7.95 5.80
N THR A 445 6.59 -7.43 6.05
CA THR A 445 5.99 -6.39 5.17
C THR A 445 6.85 -5.15 5.14
N ALA A 446 7.28 -4.65 6.29
CA ALA A 446 8.15 -3.47 6.38
C ALA A 446 9.54 -3.74 5.82
N PHE A 447 10.15 -4.88 6.19
CA PHE A 447 11.49 -5.25 5.75
C PHE A 447 11.57 -5.47 4.23
N SER A 448 10.63 -6.20 3.63
CA SER A 448 10.61 -6.46 2.18
C SER A 448 10.46 -5.17 1.38
N ASN A 449 9.65 -4.22 1.87
CA ASN A 449 9.52 -2.91 1.26
C ASN A 449 10.84 -2.13 1.32
N MET A 450 11.41 -1.99 2.51
CA MET A 450 12.70 -1.31 2.71
C MET A 450 13.82 -1.96 1.89
N PHE A 451 13.94 -3.30 1.93
CA PHE A 451 14.92 -4.07 1.16
C PHE A 451 14.79 -3.80 -0.34
N SER A 452 13.57 -3.76 -0.87
CA SER A 452 13.32 -3.45 -2.26
C SER A 452 13.79 -2.05 -2.64
N TYR A 453 13.44 -1.02 -1.86
CA TYR A 453 13.85 0.36 -2.14
C TYR A 453 15.36 0.57 -2.03
N ILE A 454 16.04 -0.05 -1.06
CA ILE A 454 17.51 -0.01 -0.97
C ILE A 454 18.14 -0.57 -2.25
N ASN A 455 17.61 -1.71 -2.73
CA ASN A 455 18.12 -2.33 -3.94
C ASN A 455 17.79 -1.54 -5.21
N GLN A 456 16.72 -0.77 -5.23
CA GLN A 456 16.38 0.12 -6.35
C GLN A 456 17.46 1.16 -6.61
N ILE A 457 18.13 1.69 -5.59
CA ILE A 457 19.14 2.75 -5.73
C ILE A 457 20.26 2.31 -6.66
N TRP A 458 20.92 1.18 -6.39
CA TRP A 458 22.00 0.69 -7.24
C TRP A 458 21.50 0.07 -8.55
N PHE A 459 20.29 -0.51 -8.52
CA PHE A 459 19.68 -1.13 -9.69
C PHE A 459 19.34 -0.11 -10.77
N GLN A 460 18.77 1.05 -10.38
CA GLN A 460 18.51 2.15 -11.32
C GLN A 460 19.79 2.66 -11.96
N ASP A 461 20.84 2.85 -11.15
CA ASP A 461 22.14 3.32 -11.66
C ASP A 461 22.84 2.29 -12.56
N ALA A 462 22.60 1.00 -12.34
CA ALA A 462 23.20 -0.07 -13.13
C ALA A 462 22.53 -0.28 -14.50
N VAL A 463 21.19 -0.24 -14.57
CA VAL A 463 20.45 -0.69 -15.78
C VAL A 463 19.47 0.33 -16.36
N TRP A 464 19.06 1.35 -15.60
CA TRP A 464 18.12 2.37 -16.03
C TRP A 464 18.80 3.75 -16.16
N ARG A 465 19.98 3.80 -16.76
CA ARG A 465 20.74 5.04 -16.93
C ARG A 465 20.02 5.99 -17.88
N THR A 466 19.94 7.26 -17.52
CA THR A 466 19.35 8.30 -18.39
C THR A 466 20.12 8.43 -19.71
N GLU A 467 21.43 8.16 -19.72
CA GLU A 467 22.27 8.15 -20.92
C GLU A 467 21.86 7.10 -21.95
N GLU A 468 21.20 6.03 -21.55
CA GLU A 468 20.69 4.95 -22.43
C GLU A 468 19.41 5.36 -23.19
N ALA A 469 18.87 6.56 -22.91
CA ALA A 469 17.71 7.09 -23.63
C ALA A 469 18.02 7.21 -25.14
N PRO A 470 17.06 6.92 -26.02
CA PRO A 470 15.66 6.56 -25.72
C PRO A 470 15.40 5.06 -25.59
N GLN A 471 16.39 4.20 -25.78
CA GLN A 471 16.18 2.74 -25.93
C GLN A 471 16.11 2.00 -24.59
N PHE A 472 16.85 2.42 -23.58
CA PHE A 472 16.93 1.76 -22.27
C PHE A 472 17.03 0.22 -22.33
N LYS A 473 17.80 -0.29 -23.30
CA LYS A 473 17.89 -1.72 -23.59
C LYS A 473 18.28 -2.58 -22.40
N PRO A 474 19.30 -2.22 -21.58
CA PRO A 474 19.63 -2.98 -20.37
C PRO A 474 18.47 -3.04 -19.37
N GLY A 475 17.73 -1.92 -19.19
CA GLY A 475 16.58 -1.83 -18.31
C GLY A 475 15.45 -2.76 -18.71
N PHE A 476 15.08 -2.80 -19.99
CA PHE A 476 14.03 -3.71 -20.47
C PHE A 476 14.42 -5.18 -20.41
N ILE A 477 15.69 -5.53 -20.70
CA ILE A 477 16.20 -6.90 -20.52
C ILE A 477 16.11 -7.31 -19.05
N ALA A 478 16.53 -6.43 -18.14
CA ALA A 478 16.46 -6.69 -16.71
C ALA A 478 14.99 -6.85 -16.24
N ALA A 479 14.09 -5.95 -16.64
CA ALA A 479 12.67 -6.03 -16.31
C ALA A 479 12.03 -7.33 -16.82
N ALA A 480 12.33 -7.77 -18.03
CA ALA A 480 11.89 -9.04 -18.58
C ALA A 480 12.43 -10.24 -17.75
N SER A 481 13.71 -10.20 -17.38
CA SER A 481 14.33 -11.25 -16.56
C SER A 481 13.69 -11.35 -15.17
N PHE A 482 13.43 -10.21 -14.52
CA PHE A 482 12.75 -10.17 -13.22
C PHE A 482 11.28 -10.56 -13.32
N SER A 483 10.61 -10.34 -14.45
CA SER A 483 9.26 -10.86 -14.70
C SER A 483 9.22 -12.38 -14.64
N ILE A 484 10.19 -13.05 -15.26
CA ILE A 484 10.31 -14.52 -15.18
C ILE A 484 10.64 -14.95 -13.74
N ALA A 485 11.61 -14.28 -13.10
CA ALA A 485 11.99 -14.60 -11.72
C ALA A 485 10.80 -14.47 -10.76
N LEU A 486 9.94 -13.48 -10.95
CA LEU A 486 8.74 -13.30 -10.14
C LEU A 486 7.70 -14.40 -10.37
N ILE A 487 7.47 -14.80 -11.62
CA ILE A 487 6.57 -15.94 -11.92
C ILE A 487 7.09 -17.21 -11.22
N LEU A 488 8.38 -17.50 -11.32
CA LEU A 488 9.00 -18.64 -10.65
C LEU A 488 8.89 -18.53 -9.12
N THR A 489 9.06 -17.33 -8.57
CA THR A 489 8.87 -17.06 -7.12
C THR A 489 7.43 -17.31 -6.70
N ALA A 490 6.43 -16.88 -7.46
CA ALA A 490 5.02 -17.13 -7.17
C ALA A 490 4.69 -18.64 -7.16
N ILE A 491 5.26 -19.40 -8.10
CA ILE A 491 5.14 -20.86 -8.14
C ILE A 491 5.82 -21.49 -6.91
N LEU A 492 7.04 -21.04 -6.58
CA LEU A 492 7.77 -21.51 -5.39
C LEU A 492 6.99 -21.24 -4.10
N MET A 493 6.46 -20.03 -3.93
CA MET A 493 5.61 -19.68 -2.78
C MET A 493 4.43 -20.64 -2.65
N ARG A 494 3.78 -20.97 -3.77
CA ARG A 494 2.66 -21.92 -3.79
C ARG A 494 3.09 -23.34 -3.37
N VAL A 495 4.24 -23.79 -3.82
CA VAL A 495 4.79 -25.12 -3.45
C VAL A 495 5.13 -25.16 -1.97
N LEU A 496 5.79 -24.12 -1.45
CA LEU A 496 6.18 -24.01 -0.04
C LEU A 496 4.96 -23.89 0.87
N GLU A 497 3.95 -23.12 0.48
CA GLU A 497 2.66 -23.02 1.19
C GLU A 497 1.98 -24.38 1.33
N LYS A 498 1.86 -25.15 0.23
CA LYS A 498 1.31 -26.52 0.27
C LYS A 498 2.12 -27.47 1.16
N ARG A 499 3.45 -27.34 1.11
CA ARG A 499 4.34 -28.15 1.96
C ARG A 499 4.11 -27.86 3.45
N ASP A 500 4.01 -26.58 3.82
CA ASP A 500 3.84 -26.18 5.21
C ASP A 500 2.41 -26.49 5.69
N ALA A 501 1.39 -26.28 4.88
CA ALA A 501 0.02 -26.70 5.17
C ALA A 501 -0.07 -28.22 5.45
N LYS A 502 0.63 -29.04 4.65
CA LYS A 502 0.70 -30.49 4.87
C LYS A 502 1.41 -30.86 6.17
N LYS A 503 2.48 -30.13 6.56
CA LYS A 503 3.21 -30.37 7.81
C LYS A 503 2.37 -30.02 9.05
N GLU A 504 1.56 -28.98 8.97
CA GLU A 504 0.73 -28.51 10.06
C GLU A 504 -0.67 -29.18 10.08
N ASN A 505 -0.90 -30.15 9.21
CA ASN A 505 -2.18 -30.86 9.04
C ASN A 505 -3.39 -29.91 8.90
N ARG A 506 -3.19 -28.75 8.23
CA ARG A 506 -4.21 -27.74 7.97
C ARG A 506 -4.62 -27.74 6.49
N PRO A 507 -5.86 -27.35 6.15
CA PRO A 507 -6.22 -27.13 4.76
C PRO A 507 -5.34 -26.01 4.16
N SER A 508 -4.91 -26.17 2.92
CA SER A 508 -4.25 -25.07 2.20
C SER A 508 -5.29 -23.98 1.89
N TYR A 509 -4.84 -22.73 1.70
CA TYR A 509 -5.71 -21.60 1.39
C TYR A 509 -6.69 -21.90 0.23
N THR A 510 -6.26 -22.64 -0.78
CA THR A 510 -7.13 -23.07 -1.89
C THR A 510 -8.23 -24.03 -1.44
N GLN A 511 -7.93 -24.94 -0.50
CA GLN A 511 -8.92 -25.86 0.07
C GLN A 511 -9.90 -25.11 0.97
N GLU A 512 -9.45 -24.10 1.72
CA GLU A 512 -10.31 -23.24 2.51
C GLU A 512 -11.24 -22.41 1.63
N ALA A 513 -10.76 -21.89 0.50
CA ALA A 513 -11.58 -21.18 -0.48
C ALA A 513 -12.59 -22.12 -1.13
N GLU A 514 -12.18 -23.31 -1.60
CA GLU A 514 -13.06 -24.32 -2.18
C GLU A 514 -14.10 -24.84 -1.17
N ASN A 515 -13.74 -24.98 0.11
CA ASN A 515 -14.69 -25.38 1.15
C ASN A 515 -15.69 -24.25 1.45
N ARG A 516 -15.27 -22.99 1.39
CA ARG A 516 -16.16 -21.85 1.57
C ARG A 516 -17.21 -21.77 0.48
N ASP A 517 -16.81 -21.95 -0.78
CA ASP A 517 -17.71 -21.99 -1.93
C ASP A 517 -18.71 -23.15 -1.81
N ARG A 518 -18.29 -24.34 -1.34
CA ARG A 518 -19.19 -25.48 -1.10
C ARG A 518 -20.20 -25.22 0.01
N VAL A 519 -19.82 -24.51 1.07
CA VAL A 519 -20.74 -24.13 2.16
C VAL A 519 -21.74 -23.10 1.68
N GLU A 520 -21.35 -22.16 0.83
CA GLU A 520 -22.25 -21.18 0.21
C GLU A 520 -23.22 -21.83 -0.79
N ASP A 521 -22.80 -22.92 -1.46
CA ASP A 521 -23.64 -23.74 -2.34
C ASP A 521 -24.56 -24.74 -1.59
N GLY A 522 -24.57 -24.70 -0.26
CA GLY A 522 -25.42 -25.56 0.58
C GLY A 522 -24.91 -27.00 0.77
N VAL A 523 -23.70 -27.31 0.33
CA VAL A 523 -23.04 -28.61 0.56
C VAL A 523 -22.25 -28.52 1.87
N VAL A 524 -22.84 -29.01 2.96
CA VAL A 524 -22.16 -29.10 4.27
C VAL A 524 -20.99 -30.10 4.13
N PRO A 525 -19.73 -29.70 4.36
CA PRO A 525 -18.64 -30.66 4.37
C PRO A 525 -18.83 -31.64 5.54
N GLU A 526 -18.75 -32.93 5.26
CA GLU A 526 -18.65 -33.95 6.30
C GLU A 526 -17.42 -33.62 7.18
N VAL A 527 -17.69 -33.21 8.41
CA VAL A 527 -16.65 -33.11 9.44
C VAL A 527 -16.24 -34.55 9.75
N GLN A 528 -15.08 -34.97 9.25
CA GLN A 528 -14.44 -36.21 9.73
C GLN A 528 -14.18 -36.02 11.24
N ALA A 529 -15.03 -36.63 12.06
CA ALA A 529 -14.82 -36.71 13.50
C ALA A 529 -13.53 -37.46 13.74
N ASP A 530 -12.55 -36.82 14.37
CA ASP A 530 -11.37 -37.48 14.88
C ASP A 530 -11.79 -38.66 15.79
N PRO A 531 -11.24 -39.87 15.62
CA PRO A 531 -11.49 -40.93 16.55
C PRO A 531 -10.84 -40.57 17.89
N VAL A 532 -11.71 -40.32 18.89
CA VAL A 532 -11.31 -40.13 20.27
C VAL A 532 -10.57 -41.40 20.69
N HIS A 533 -9.25 -41.34 20.82
CA HIS A 533 -8.48 -42.33 21.52
C HIS A 533 -8.85 -42.28 23.00
N VAL A 534 -9.76 -43.18 23.40
CA VAL A 534 -9.90 -43.60 24.79
C VAL A 534 -8.80 -44.60 25.05
N GLY A 535 -7.84 -44.21 25.89
CA GLY A 535 -6.77 -45.07 26.40
C GLY A 535 -6.05 -44.35 27.52
#